data_39a17b01487f6198f4ea346a5fcf45c9
#
_entry.id   39a17b01487f6198f4ea346a5fcf45c9
#
_cell.length_a   1.000
_cell.length_b   1.000
_cell.length_c   1.000
_cell.angle_alpha   90.00
_cell.angle_beta   90.00
_cell.angle_gamma   90.00
#
_symmetry.space_group_name_H-M   'P 1'
#
loop_
_entity.id
_entity.type
_entity.pdbx_description
1 polymer ?
#
loop_
_entity_poly.entity_id
_entity_poly.type
_entity_poly.pdbx_seq_one_letter_code
_entity_poly.pdbx_strand_id
1 'polypeptide(L)'
;MYTEGMRNLLRRGDFVPEIYFIGQIVGGTDFNVQDDGIFVEANLVYGQDWQMLSDDALSSAIQTHTAYADEEGFNVFAHPIEYHFKAKSAVGWPKLQLKIWRVDSMGAMDNIAYGVTTLPN
;
A
#
# COMPACT_ATOMS: atom_id res chain seq x y z
N MET A 1 19.89 0.09 -5.24
CA MET A 1 18.99 1.18 -4.92
C MET A 1 19.70 2.50 -4.67
N TYR A 2 20.73 2.50 -3.86
CA TYR A 2 21.51 3.71 -3.64
C TYR A 2 22.57 3.89 -4.70
N THR A 3 22.80 5.14 -5.13
CA THR A 3 23.95 5.48 -5.95
C THR A 3 25.22 5.43 -5.10
N GLU A 4 26.38 5.38 -5.73
CA GLU A 4 27.64 5.42 -5.01
C GLU A 4 27.81 6.72 -4.22
N GLY A 5 27.38 7.85 -4.78
CA GLY A 5 27.41 9.13 -4.07
C GLY A 5 26.57 9.12 -2.81
N MET A 6 25.38 8.54 -2.87
CA MET A 6 24.52 8.42 -1.70
C MET A 6 25.15 7.53 -0.63
N ARG A 7 25.80 6.42 -1.02
CA ARG A 7 26.50 5.57 -0.07
C ARG A 7 27.62 6.31 0.66
N ASN A 8 28.35 7.15 -0.05
CA ASN A 8 29.43 7.94 0.54
C ASN A 8 28.90 8.95 1.55
N LEU A 9 27.77 9.59 1.24
CA LEU A 9 27.13 10.53 2.16
C LEU A 9 26.61 9.81 3.41
N LEU A 10 26.02 8.63 3.25
CA LEU A 10 25.54 7.84 4.37
C LEU A 10 26.67 7.42 5.30
N ARG A 11 27.83 7.06 4.73
CA ARG A 11 28.99 6.67 5.54
C ARG A 11 29.50 7.80 6.40
N ARG A 12 29.37 9.04 5.95
CA ARG A 12 29.77 10.21 6.74
C ARG A 12 28.75 10.60 7.79
N GLY A 13 27.55 9.99 7.76
CA GLY A 13 26.51 10.24 8.74
C GLY A 13 25.83 11.59 8.62
N ASP A 14 26.12 12.35 7.53
CA ASP A 14 25.58 13.67 7.31
C ASP A 14 24.45 13.71 6.27
N PHE A 15 23.99 12.53 5.81
CA PHE A 15 22.95 12.43 4.81
C PHE A 15 22.09 11.19 5.04
N VAL A 16 20.77 11.38 5.05
CA VAL A 16 19.80 10.29 5.09
C VAL A 16 18.86 10.49 3.91
N PRO A 17 18.80 9.52 2.99
CA PRO A 17 17.94 9.69 1.81
C PRO A 17 16.47 9.72 2.18
N GLU A 18 15.73 10.52 1.45
CA GLU A 18 14.29 10.58 1.50
C GLU A 18 13.73 9.88 0.27
N ILE A 19 12.69 9.10 0.47
CA ILE A 19 12.11 8.28 -0.58
C ILE A 19 10.60 8.54 -0.62
N TYR A 20 10.10 8.78 -1.83
CA TYR A 20 8.68 8.97 -2.09
C TYR A 20 8.15 7.77 -2.87
N PHE A 21 7.01 7.26 -2.44
CA PHE A 21 6.25 6.26 -3.20
C PHE A 21 4.95 6.91 -3.60
N ILE A 22 4.71 6.96 -4.90
CA ILE A 22 3.49 7.55 -5.47
C ILE A 22 2.87 6.53 -6.41
N GLY A 23 1.60 6.22 -6.21
CA GLY A 23 0.93 5.23 -7.03
C GLY A 23 -0.54 5.12 -6.69
N GLN A 24 -1.12 3.98 -7.01
CA GLN A 24 -2.52 3.72 -6.67
C GLN A 24 -2.79 2.23 -6.56
N ILE A 25 -3.81 1.89 -5.78
CA ILE A 25 -4.43 0.58 -5.80
C ILE A 25 -5.45 0.63 -6.94
N VAL A 26 -5.11 0.00 -8.06
CA VAL A 26 -5.89 0.14 -9.29
C VAL A 26 -7.20 -0.63 -9.20
N GLY A 27 -7.13 -1.93 -8.93
CA GLY A 27 -8.31 -2.76 -8.90
C GLY A 27 -7.95 -4.24 -8.86
N GLY A 28 -8.96 -5.07 -9.06
CA GLY A 28 -8.77 -6.52 -9.06
C GLY A 28 -9.87 -7.23 -9.81
N THR A 29 -9.69 -8.53 -9.98
CA THR A 29 -10.61 -9.39 -10.72
C THR A 29 -10.68 -10.76 -10.07
N ASP A 30 -11.65 -11.56 -10.51
CA ASP A 30 -11.80 -12.97 -10.09
C ASP A 30 -12.10 -13.16 -8.60
N PHE A 31 -12.80 -12.22 -8.00
CA PHE A 31 -13.21 -12.36 -6.58
C PHE A 31 -14.36 -13.32 -6.39
N ASN A 32 -15.10 -13.68 -7.44
CA ASN A 32 -16.22 -14.62 -7.41
C ASN A 32 -17.34 -14.22 -6.45
N VAL A 33 -17.64 -12.94 -6.39
CA VAL A 33 -18.65 -12.42 -5.46
C VAL A 33 -19.94 -11.98 -6.14
N GLN A 34 -20.06 -12.24 -7.44
CA GLN A 34 -21.24 -11.88 -8.25
C GLN A 34 -21.57 -10.39 -8.14
N ASP A 35 -22.75 -10.07 -7.61
CA ASP A 35 -23.23 -8.69 -7.54
C ASP A 35 -22.77 -7.95 -6.26
N ASP A 36 -22.05 -8.62 -5.38
CA ASP A 36 -21.60 -7.99 -4.15
C ASP A 36 -20.40 -7.06 -4.40
N GLY A 37 -20.25 -6.09 -3.50
CA GLY A 37 -19.13 -5.14 -3.59
C GLY A 37 -17.87 -5.67 -2.94
N ILE A 38 -16.75 -5.08 -3.33
CA ILE A 38 -15.43 -5.38 -2.79
C ILE A 38 -14.79 -4.09 -2.33
N PHE A 39 -14.14 -4.11 -1.17
CA PHE A 39 -13.21 -3.05 -0.79
C PHE A 39 -11.93 -3.64 -0.23
N VAL A 40 -10.88 -2.84 -0.22
CA VAL A 40 -9.55 -3.26 0.24
C VAL A 40 -9.14 -2.39 1.42
N GLU A 41 -8.72 -3.05 2.50
CA GLU A 41 -7.96 -2.40 3.56
C GLU A 41 -6.48 -2.70 3.34
N ALA A 42 -5.66 -1.68 3.46
CA ALA A 42 -4.22 -1.84 3.33
C ALA A 42 -3.51 -1.21 4.51
N ASN A 43 -2.57 -1.94 5.10
CA ASN A 43 -1.71 -1.44 6.15
C ASN A 43 -0.26 -1.44 5.67
N LEU A 44 0.44 -0.34 5.93
CA LEU A 44 1.84 -0.21 5.59
C LEU A 44 2.68 -0.70 6.76
N VAL A 45 3.65 -1.58 6.45
CA VAL A 45 4.57 -2.14 7.44
C VAL A 45 6.00 -1.89 6.96
N TYR A 46 6.87 -1.43 7.86
CA TYR A 46 8.25 -1.13 7.51
C TYR A 46 9.16 -1.34 8.72
N GLY A 47 10.46 -1.49 8.45
CA GLY A 47 11.46 -1.75 9.49
C GLY A 47 11.90 -0.51 10.23
N GLN A 48 12.76 -0.73 11.25
CA GLN A 48 13.23 0.32 12.16
C GLN A 48 14.07 1.39 11.49
N ASP A 49 14.73 1.05 10.38
CA ASP A 49 15.58 1.99 9.66
C ASP A 49 14.76 2.97 8.79
N TRP A 50 13.45 2.78 8.75
CA TRP A 50 12.53 3.60 7.97
C TRP A 50 11.69 4.47 8.89
N GLN A 51 11.64 5.76 8.58
CA GLN A 51 10.81 6.72 9.30
C GLN A 51 9.83 7.36 8.34
N MET A 52 8.54 7.23 8.63
CA MET A 52 7.51 7.89 7.83
C MET A 52 7.50 9.38 8.15
N LEU A 53 7.59 10.20 7.11
CA LEU A 53 7.54 11.67 7.22
C LEU A 53 6.19 12.24 6.86
N SER A 54 5.28 11.42 6.31
CA SER A 54 3.91 11.85 6.03
C SER A 54 3.21 12.18 7.35
N ASP A 55 2.54 13.32 7.41
CA ASP A 55 2.03 13.90 8.65
C ASP A 55 0.85 13.17 9.24
N ASP A 56 0.38 12.14 8.62
CA ASP A 56 -0.88 11.57 9.02
C ASP A 56 -0.71 10.13 9.48
N ALA A 57 -0.95 9.90 10.76
CA ALA A 57 -0.97 8.54 11.32
C ALA A 57 -2.00 7.66 10.59
N LEU A 58 -2.97 8.26 9.91
CA LEU A 58 -3.95 7.56 9.09
C LEU A 58 -3.39 7.13 7.75
N SER A 59 -2.26 7.69 7.30
CA SER A 59 -1.68 7.34 6.01
C SER A 59 -1.08 5.93 5.97
N SER A 60 -0.78 5.33 7.13
CA SER A 60 -0.29 3.95 7.19
C SER A 60 -1.41 2.91 7.05
N ALA A 61 -2.66 3.32 7.25
CA ALA A 61 -3.82 2.44 7.14
C ALA A 61 -4.82 3.09 6.19
N ILE A 62 -5.13 2.43 5.09
CA ILE A 62 -6.04 2.95 4.08
C ILE A 62 -7.18 1.96 3.83
N GLN A 63 -8.30 2.50 3.39
CA GLN A 63 -9.45 1.72 2.99
C GLN A 63 -10.00 2.32 1.70
N THR A 64 -10.13 1.50 0.67
CA THR A 64 -10.70 1.94 -0.59
C THR A 64 -12.21 2.09 -0.46
N HIS A 65 -12.82 2.77 -1.44
CA HIS A 65 -14.26 2.70 -1.59
C HIS A 65 -14.68 1.29 -1.99
N THR A 66 -15.95 0.96 -1.81
CA THR A 66 -16.53 -0.29 -2.28
C THR A 66 -16.75 -0.20 -3.79
N ALA A 67 -16.18 -1.16 -4.52
CA ALA A 67 -16.28 -1.22 -5.97
C ALA A 67 -17.04 -2.48 -6.39
N TYR A 68 -17.85 -2.34 -7.42
CA TYR A 68 -18.61 -3.44 -8.02
C TYR A 68 -17.95 -3.84 -9.32
N ALA A 69 -18.06 -5.11 -9.69
CA ALA A 69 -17.46 -5.59 -10.93
C ALA A 69 -18.13 -4.92 -12.14
N ASP A 70 -17.29 -4.50 -13.09
CA ASP A 70 -17.77 -4.01 -14.38
C ASP A 70 -18.16 -5.19 -15.29
N GLU A 71 -18.49 -4.89 -16.55
CA GLU A 71 -18.93 -5.90 -17.52
C GLU A 71 -17.86 -6.97 -17.78
N GLU A 72 -16.60 -6.62 -17.58
CA GLU A 72 -15.46 -7.53 -17.77
C GLU A 72 -15.09 -8.29 -16.47
N GLY A 73 -15.80 -8.04 -15.39
CA GLY A 73 -15.53 -8.67 -14.10
C GLY A 73 -14.45 -8.00 -13.28
N PHE A 74 -14.13 -6.74 -13.60
CA PHE A 74 -13.07 -5.99 -12.95
C PHE A 74 -13.64 -5.02 -11.92
N ASN A 75 -13.10 -5.06 -10.70
CA ASN A 75 -13.46 -4.11 -9.62
C ASN A 75 -12.41 -3.01 -9.60
N VAL A 76 -12.80 -1.77 -9.90
CA VAL A 76 -11.88 -0.64 -10.00
C VAL A 76 -11.90 0.16 -8.71
N PHE A 77 -10.77 0.25 -8.03
CA PHE A 77 -10.64 1.06 -6.82
C PHE A 77 -10.03 2.42 -7.11
N ALA A 78 -9.01 2.49 -7.95
CA ALA A 78 -8.31 3.72 -8.30
C ALA A 78 -7.97 4.56 -7.06
N HIS A 79 -7.53 3.91 -6.00
CA HIS A 79 -7.26 4.57 -4.72
C HIS A 79 -5.81 5.06 -4.70
N PRO A 80 -5.57 6.38 -4.65
CA PRO A 80 -4.21 6.90 -4.67
C PRO A 80 -3.48 6.59 -3.37
N ILE A 81 -2.18 6.31 -3.48
CA ILE A 81 -1.30 6.15 -2.34
C ILE A 81 -0.10 7.07 -2.52
N GLU A 82 0.33 7.66 -1.41
CA GLU A 82 1.51 8.51 -1.39
C GLU A 82 2.18 8.38 -0.03
N TYR A 83 3.45 7.94 -0.05
CA TYR A 83 4.23 7.78 1.17
C TYR A 83 5.58 8.48 1.03
N HIS A 84 5.99 9.13 2.10
CA HIS A 84 7.27 9.84 2.17
C HIS A 84 8.05 9.30 3.37
N PHE A 85 9.26 8.81 3.13
CA PHE A 85 10.11 8.22 4.15
C PHE A 85 11.51 8.81 4.17
N LYS A 86 12.13 8.75 5.36
CA LYS A 86 13.58 8.73 5.50
C LYS A 86 14.01 7.29 5.74
N ALA A 87 15.09 6.85 5.10
CA ALA A 87 15.57 5.49 5.28
C ALA A 87 17.07 5.47 5.49
N LYS A 88 17.52 4.83 6.57
CA LYS A 88 18.94 4.66 6.88
C LYS A 88 19.56 3.52 6.08
N SER A 89 18.77 2.55 5.67
CA SER A 89 19.21 1.40 4.90
C SER A 89 18.06 0.84 4.09
N ALA A 90 18.34 -0.15 3.24
CA ALA A 90 17.32 -0.87 2.51
C ALA A 90 16.64 -1.96 3.36
N VAL A 91 17.15 -2.23 4.55
CA VAL A 91 16.58 -3.25 5.44
C VAL A 91 15.21 -2.80 5.93
N GLY A 92 14.24 -3.69 5.87
CA GLY A 92 12.88 -3.36 6.28
C GLY A 92 12.10 -2.55 5.26
N TRP A 93 12.36 -2.77 3.97
CA TRP A 93 11.66 -2.12 2.87
C TRP A 93 10.14 -2.19 3.07
N PRO A 94 9.41 -1.09 2.86
CA PRO A 94 7.99 -1.06 3.15
C PRO A 94 7.16 -2.06 2.35
N LYS A 95 6.17 -2.62 3.00
CA LYS A 95 5.22 -3.58 2.42
C LYS A 95 3.81 -3.14 2.73
N LEU A 96 2.90 -3.44 1.82
CA LEU A 96 1.47 -3.31 2.08
C LEU A 96 0.88 -4.67 2.41
N GLN A 97 0.22 -4.75 3.54
CA GLN A 97 -0.60 -5.89 3.91
C GLN A 97 -2.03 -5.58 3.49
N LEU A 98 -2.61 -6.45 2.70
CA LEU A 98 -3.93 -6.24 2.11
C LEU A 98 -4.94 -7.20 2.69
N LYS A 99 -6.12 -6.68 3.01
CA LYS A 99 -7.30 -7.47 3.33
C LYS A 99 -8.37 -7.13 2.32
N ILE A 100 -8.95 -8.15 1.71
CA ILE A 100 -10.00 -7.98 0.72
C ILE A 100 -11.32 -8.35 1.39
N TRP A 101 -12.27 -7.43 1.33
CA TRP A 101 -13.58 -7.58 1.97
C TRP A 101 -14.69 -7.61 0.94
N ARG A 102 -15.64 -8.49 1.14
CA ARG A 102 -16.89 -8.51 0.39
C ARG A 102 -17.98 -7.82 1.21
N VAL A 103 -18.81 -7.04 0.54
CA VAL A 103 -19.99 -6.39 1.14
C VAL A 103 -21.22 -6.83 0.38
N ASP A 104 -22.17 -7.44 1.06
CA ASP A 104 -23.41 -7.86 0.42
C ASP A 104 -24.44 -6.72 0.40
N SER A 105 -25.61 -6.99 -0.19
CA SER A 105 -26.69 -6.01 -0.32
C SER A 105 -27.29 -5.57 1.03
N MET A 106 -27.05 -6.34 2.07
CA MET A 106 -27.53 -6.05 3.43
C MET A 106 -26.49 -5.31 4.26
N GLY A 107 -25.31 -5.04 3.69
CA GLY A 107 -24.22 -4.39 4.38
C GLY A 107 -23.33 -5.31 5.21
N ALA A 108 -23.57 -6.61 5.18
CA ALA A 108 -22.72 -7.57 5.87
C ALA A 108 -21.38 -7.72 5.16
N MET A 109 -20.30 -7.79 5.94
CA MET A 109 -18.95 -7.82 5.43
C MET A 109 -18.25 -9.12 5.79
N ASP A 110 -17.59 -9.73 4.79
CA ASP A 110 -16.76 -10.91 4.97
C ASP A 110 -15.36 -10.64 4.47
N ASN A 111 -14.36 -11.04 5.25
CA ASN A 111 -12.98 -11.03 4.77
C ASN A 111 -12.78 -12.26 3.88
N ILE A 112 -12.47 -12.05 2.60
CA ILE A 112 -12.38 -13.13 1.62
C ILE A 112 -10.95 -13.44 1.19
N ALA A 113 -9.99 -12.54 1.44
CA ALA A 113 -8.62 -12.77 1.02
C ALA A 113 -7.64 -11.88 1.78
N TYR A 114 -6.40 -12.33 1.83
CA TYR A 114 -5.26 -11.58 2.35
C TYR A 114 -4.15 -11.55 1.32
N GLY A 115 -3.36 -10.52 1.34
CA GLY A 115 -2.18 -10.43 0.50
C GLY A 115 -1.11 -9.55 1.13
N VAL A 116 0.11 -9.70 0.65
CA VAL A 116 1.23 -8.83 1.03
C VAL A 116 1.98 -8.50 -0.25
N THR A 117 2.30 -7.24 -0.42
CA THR A 117 3.14 -6.81 -1.54
C THR A 117 4.19 -5.82 -1.05
N THR A 118 5.40 -5.96 -1.55
CA THR A 118 6.48 -5.00 -1.29
C THR A 118 6.26 -3.78 -2.16
N LEU A 119 6.46 -2.58 -1.61
CA LEU A 119 6.45 -1.37 -2.43
C LEU A 119 7.56 -1.46 -3.49
N PRO A 120 7.35 -0.90 -4.69
CA PRO A 120 8.32 -0.99 -5.76
C PRO A 120 9.68 -0.38 -5.38
N ASN A 121 10.74 -0.98 -5.85
CA ASN A 121 12.09 -0.46 -5.64
C ASN A 121 12.81 -0.14 -6.94
#